data_7183b004cc70b3792af1ed02b60b637d
#
_entry.id   7183b004cc70b3792af1ed02b60b637d
#
_cell.length_a   1.000
_cell.length_b   1.000
_cell.length_c   1.000
_cell.angle_alpha   90.00
_cell.angle_beta   90.00
_cell.angle_gamma   90.00
#
_symmetry.space_group_name_H-M   'P 1'
#
loop_
_entity.id
_entity.type
_entity.pdbx_description
1 polymer ?
#
loop_
_entity_poly.entity_id
_entity_poly.type
_entity_poly.pdbx_seq_one_letter_code
_entity_poly.pdbx_strand_id
1 'polypeptide(L)'
;MDPHTQYGMETVKDHSFFVARNAHEGFDRISGWIKITSANGEKRKVERKMNETRVFADGYRGVFQKQEDFLDCLKSIGRNSFWERRNSKNLRLVAITSGSKMEEELKEKYADEGLDEDIITDTIINTGLLLKVRNQYYPVRSCAIRSILDRAGISGAGLRRVEKSVYARILNDCLKVAKGEALLRISEGKVSAVLGGDCHDYAVLDMEQVFLHSVDYLTENFKGCSYLAGFYEHDMASALWELSGEDGLLDAYKKELALHGKTPDEMKPVVRITTSDTGSGGANIFPMLVSGKENTTISLGSPLRLGHRNGTKLSEFDNQLKLLYGKYQLAAGNLVKLLKIEVMNPVNCMKGVMDKLGIPRKYAAEAVDLFMAQYGEGPCTAHDIYFGISEILYMLACEGEEGGRIARMEETIARALSVNWTEYDVPGSYKW
;
A
#
# COMPACT_ATOMS: atom_id res chain seq x y z
N MET A 1 -15.13 -20.38 -48.46
CA MET A 1 -15.89 -20.17 -47.21
C MET A 1 -15.05 -20.66 -46.08
N ASP A 2 -14.42 -19.74 -45.38
CA ASP A 2 -13.35 -19.99 -44.40
C ASP A 2 -13.94 -19.83 -43.01
N PRO A 3 -13.77 -20.80 -42.06
CA PRO A 3 -14.47 -20.82 -40.77
C PRO A 3 -13.64 -20.16 -39.62
N HIS A 4 -12.86 -19.12 -39.90
CA HIS A 4 -11.93 -18.59 -38.90
C HIS A 4 -12.26 -17.22 -38.28
N THR A 5 -13.54 -16.78 -38.31
CA THR A 5 -13.86 -15.43 -37.76
C THR A 5 -14.83 -15.42 -36.59
N GLN A 6 -14.82 -16.44 -35.74
CA GLN A 6 -15.75 -16.48 -34.58
C GLN A 6 -15.12 -16.74 -33.18
N TYR A 7 -13.81 -16.66 -33.04
CA TYR A 7 -13.15 -17.00 -31.77
C TYR A 7 -12.68 -15.80 -30.92
N GLY A 8 -13.01 -14.57 -31.32
CA GLY A 8 -12.48 -13.38 -30.63
C GLY A 8 -13.37 -12.78 -29.52
N MET A 9 -14.66 -13.10 -29.48
CA MET A 9 -15.59 -12.40 -28.56
C MET A 9 -16.04 -13.20 -27.33
N GLU A 10 -15.87 -14.49 -27.30
CA GLU A 10 -16.29 -15.31 -26.13
C GLU A 10 -15.27 -15.34 -25.00
N THR A 11 -14.01 -15.08 -25.28
CA THR A 11 -12.93 -15.12 -24.27
C THR A 11 -12.94 -13.91 -23.32
N VAL A 12 -13.47 -12.76 -23.75
CA VAL A 12 -13.55 -11.56 -22.91
C VAL A 12 -14.76 -11.64 -21.97
N LYS A 13 -15.87 -12.26 -22.42
CA LYS A 13 -17.05 -12.48 -21.56
C LYS A 13 -16.83 -13.52 -20.46
N ASP A 14 -16.00 -14.53 -20.71
CA ASP A 14 -15.70 -15.55 -19.70
C ASP A 14 -14.77 -15.06 -18.58
N HIS A 15 -13.91 -14.08 -18.84
CA HIS A 15 -13.05 -13.52 -17.81
C HIS A 15 -13.83 -12.62 -16.82
N SER A 16 -14.71 -11.78 -17.31
CA SER A 16 -15.57 -10.95 -16.47
C SER A 16 -16.59 -11.78 -15.66
N PHE A 17 -17.11 -12.86 -16.26
CA PHE A 17 -18.09 -13.75 -15.59
C PHE A 17 -17.46 -14.64 -14.52
N PHE A 18 -16.20 -15.02 -14.67
CA PHE A 18 -15.50 -15.88 -13.69
C PHE A 18 -15.04 -15.11 -12.46
N VAL A 19 -14.73 -13.83 -12.63
CA VAL A 19 -14.36 -12.94 -11.53
C VAL A 19 -15.61 -12.53 -10.73
N ALA A 20 -16.72 -12.23 -11.38
CA ALA A 20 -17.99 -11.91 -10.73
C ALA A 20 -18.57 -13.09 -9.89
N ARG A 21 -18.40 -14.33 -10.33
CA ARG A 21 -18.81 -15.52 -9.54
C ARG A 21 -17.98 -15.75 -8.30
N ASN A 22 -16.71 -15.34 -8.31
CA ASN A 22 -15.84 -15.48 -7.13
C ASN A 22 -16.00 -14.35 -6.12
N ALA A 23 -16.54 -13.20 -6.51
CA ALA A 23 -16.80 -12.08 -5.62
C ALA A 23 -18.03 -12.31 -4.68
N HIS A 24 -19.01 -13.09 -5.11
CA HIS A 24 -20.19 -13.41 -4.26
C HIS A 24 -19.95 -14.49 -3.19
N GLU A 25 -18.92 -15.32 -3.37
CA GLU A 25 -18.45 -16.27 -2.35
C GLU A 25 -17.20 -15.73 -1.63
N GLY A 26 -16.87 -14.49 -1.86
CA GLY A 26 -15.52 -13.98 -1.90
C GLY A 26 -14.98 -13.44 -0.61
N PHE A 27 -15.66 -13.41 0.50
CA PHE A 27 -14.99 -13.11 1.76
C PHE A 27 -14.34 -14.33 2.42
N ASP A 28 -14.75 -15.54 2.06
CA ASP A 28 -14.13 -16.78 2.55
C ASP A 28 -12.88 -17.22 1.78
N ARG A 29 -12.42 -16.47 0.78
CA ARG A 29 -11.33 -16.88 -0.13
C ARG A 29 -10.12 -15.94 -0.21
N ILE A 30 -9.91 -15.06 0.76
CA ILE A 30 -8.61 -14.39 0.92
C ILE A 30 -7.56 -15.35 1.55
N SER A 31 -7.94 -16.54 1.96
CA SER A 31 -7.02 -17.64 2.23
C SER A 31 -6.67 -18.36 0.93
N GLY A 32 -5.80 -17.75 0.16
CA GLY A 32 -4.86 -18.37 -0.76
C GLY A 32 -5.35 -19.39 -1.76
N TRP A 33 -6.00 -18.98 -2.88
CA TRP A 33 -5.94 -19.73 -4.16
C TRP A 33 -6.70 -18.95 -5.23
N ILE A 34 -5.99 -18.21 -6.08
CA ILE A 34 -6.54 -17.75 -7.37
C ILE A 34 -6.22 -18.82 -8.40
N LYS A 35 -7.22 -19.50 -8.94
CA LYS A 35 -7.05 -20.36 -10.10
C LYS A 35 -7.10 -19.49 -11.36
N ILE A 36 -5.96 -19.17 -11.93
CA ILE A 36 -5.87 -18.57 -13.26
C ILE A 36 -5.88 -19.73 -14.25
N THR A 37 -6.93 -19.81 -15.07
CA THR A 37 -6.99 -20.72 -16.22
C THR A 37 -6.45 -19.95 -17.43
N SER A 38 -5.34 -20.38 -18.01
CA SER A 38 -4.84 -19.81 -19.27
C SER A 38 -5.75 -20.20 -20.42
N ALA A 39 -5.78 -19.39 -21.49
CA ALA A 39 -6.59 -19.60 -22.69
C ALA A 39 -6.37 -20.97 -23.39
N ASN A 40 -5.37 -21.74 -22.97
CA ASN A 40 -5.05 -23.06 -23.54
C ASN A 40 -5.45 -24.25 -22.65
N GLY A 41 -6.33 -24.04 -21.65
CA GLY A 41 -6.86 -25.15 -20.84
C GLY A 41 -5.84 -25.84 -19.90
N GLU A 42 -4.59 -25.44 -19.87
CA GLU A 42 -3.61 -25.95 -18.92
C GLU A 42 -3.79 -25.28 -17.56
N LYS A 43 -4.29 -26.07 -16.62
CA LYS A 43 -4.35 -25.69 -15.22
C LYS A 43 -2.91 -25.60 -14.66
N ARG A 44 -2.26 -24.47 -14.84
CA ARG A 44 -1.08 -24.15 -14.03
C ARG A 44 -1.55 -23.87 -12.61
N LYS A 45 -1.42 -24.90 -11.78
CA LYS A 45 -1.43 -24.75 -10.33
C LYS A 45 -0.23 -23.88 -9.98
N VAL A 46 -0.41 -22.56 -9.93
CA VAL A 46 0.53 -21.71 -9.20
C VAL A 46 0.26 -22.02 -7.73
N GLU A 47 0.85 -23.10 -7.25
CA GLU A 47 1.08 -23.27 -5.84
C GLU A 47 2.06 -22.16 -5.44
N ARG A 48 1.56 -20.95 -5.17
CA ARG A 48 2.16 -20.19 -4.10
C ARG A 48 1.93 -21.05 -2.86
N LYS A 49 2.94 -21.85 -2.50
CA LYS A 49 3.13 -22.19 -1.10
C LYS A 49 3.03 -20.83 -0.40
N MET A 50 1.94 -20.57 0.29
CA MET A 50 1.99 -19.73 1.47
C MET A 50 2.96 -20.52 2.37
N ASN A 51 4.24 -20.24 2.22
CA ASN A 51 5.13 -20.41 3.34
C ASN A 51 4.43 -19.57 4.41
N GLU A 52 4.12 -20.17 5.54
CA GLU A 52 3.96 -19.48 6.78
C GLU A 52 5.26 -18.70 6.94
N THR A 53 5.35 -17.52 6.32
CA THR A 53 6.52 -16.68 6.38
C THR A 53 6.51 -16.17 7.80
N ARG A 54 7.45 -16.67 8.60
CA ARG A 54 7.61 -16.24 9.99
C ARG A 54 7.77 -14.71 9.97
N VAL A 55 7.25 -14.03 10.98
CA VAL A 55 7.20 -12.56 11.08
C VAL A 55 8.58 -11.92 10.90
N PHE A 56 9.67 -12.60 11.21
CA PHE A 56 11.02 -12.08 10.99
C PHE A 56 11.42 -11.97 9.50
N ALA A 57 10.79 -12.72 8.59
CA ALA A 57 11.17 -12.73 7.18
C ALA A 57 10.90 -11.38 6.50
N ASP A 58 11.81 -10.94 5.64
CA ASP A 58 11.69 -9.64 4.94
C ASP A 58 10.46 -9.55 4.05
N GLY A 59 10.00 -10.68 3.52
CA GLY A 59 8.81 -10.77 2.68
C GLY A 59 7.52 -11.07 3.45
N TYR A 60 7.51 -10.96 4.78
CA TYR A 60 6.30 -11.22 5.56
C TYR A 60 5.17 -10.28 5.18
N ARG A 61 3.99 -10.86 4.97
CA ARG A 61 2.73 -10.18 4.71
C ARG A 61 1.63 -10.88 5.48
N GLY A 62 1.03 -10.17 6.42
CA GLY A 62 -0.13 -10.62 7.18
C GLY A 62 -1.41 -9.99 6.66
N VAL A 63 -2.43 -10.82 6.41
CA VAL A 63 -3.79 -10.38 6.05
C VAL A 63 -4.73 -10.89 7.12
N PHE A 64 -5.56 -10.01 7.67
CA PHE A 64 -6.38 -10.27 8.84
C PHE A 64 -7.84 -9.99 8.53
N GLN A 65 -8.67 -11.02 8.63
CA GLN A 65 -10.12 -10.94 8.46
C GLN A 65 -10.83 -10.51 9.73
N LYS A 66 -10.18 -10.67 10.88
CA LYS A 66 -10.71 -10.28 12.20
C LYS A 66 -9.87 -9.16 12.79
N GLN A 67 -10.56 -8.20 13.38
CA GLN A 67 -9.94 -7.05 14.03
C GLN A 67 -9.03 -7.46 15.18
N GLU A 68 -9.46 -8.45 15.97
CA GLU A 68 -8.71 -8.96 17.12
C GLU A 68 -7.36 -9.55 16.67
N ASP A 69 -7.36 -10.39 15.62
CA ASP A 69 -6.14 -11.01 15.08
C ASP A 69 -5.17 -9.95 14.54
N PHE A 70 -5.69 -8.89 13.93
CA PHE A 70 -4.90 -7.75 13.44
C PHE A 70 -4.24 -6.99 14.60
N LEU A 71 -5.03 -6.62 15.63
CA LEU A 71 -4.53 -5.91 16.80
C LEU A 71 -3.53 -6.76 17.60
N ASP A 72 -3.78 -8.06 17.74
CA ASP A 72 -2.86 -8.98 18.40
C ASP A 72 -1.52 -9.11 17.66
N CYS A 73 -1.55 -9.12 16.32
CA CYS A 73 -0.34 -9.06 15.52
C CYS A 73 0.45 -7.78 15.79
N LEU A 74 -0.18 -6.60 15.74
CA LEU A 74 0.48 -5.33 15.99
C LEU A 74 1.07 -5.26 17.42
N LYS A 75 0.34 -5.75 18.40
CA LYS A 75 0.78 -5.85 19.77
C LYS A 75 1.99 -6.77 19.94
N SER A 76 2.01 -7.92 19.26
CA SER A 76 3.15 -8.83 19.24
C SER A 76 4.37 -8.16 18.61
N ILE A 77 4.21 -7.49 17.46
CA ILE A 77 5.28 -6.71 16.82
C ILE A 77 5.80 -5.61 17.75
N GLY A 78 4.91 -4.88 18.41
CA GLY A 78 5.28 -3.83 19.37
C GLY A 78 6.14 -4.37 20.51
N ARG A 79 5.75 -5.51 21.10
CA ARG A 79 6.48 -6.16 22.21
C ARG A 79 7.88 -6.65 21.81
N ASN A 80 8.02 -7.12 20.56
CA ASN A 80 9.27 -7.64 20.02
C ASN A 80 10.09 -6.57 19.28
N SER A 81 9.84 -5.31 19.62
CA SER A 81 10.45 -4.17 18.95
C SER A 81 10.89 -3.12 19.93
N PHE A 82 11.93 -2.39 19.58
CA PHE A 82 12.39 -1.25 20.37
C PHE A 82 13.03 -0.18 19.47
N TRP A 83 13.15 1.02 20.06
CA TRP A 83 13.80 2.15 19.44
C TRP A 83 15.11 2.47 20.19
N GLU A 84 16.17 2.74 19.44
CA GLU A 84 17.47 3.08 20.00
C GLU A 84 18.09 4.28 19.29
N ARG A 85 18.55 5.28 20.06
CA ARG A 85 19.27 6.44 19.52
C ARG A 85 20.76 6.19 19.51
N ARG A 86 21.42 6.57 18.40
CA ARG A 86 22.86 6.46 18.21
C ARG A 86 23.38 7.61 17.38
N ASN A 87 24.61 8.04 17.67
CA ASN A 87 25.30 8.97 16.77
C ASN A 87 25.51 8.28 15.42
N SER A 88 25.09 8.93 14.33
CA SER A 88 25.17 8.39 12.98
C SER A 88 26.58 7.94 12.58
N LYS A 89 27.64 8.64 13.07
CA LYS A 89 29.04 8.29 12.84
C LYS A 89 29.48 6.97 13.47
N ASN A 90 28.75 6.49 14.45
CA ASN A 90 29.07 5.24 15.18
C ASN A 90 28.38 4.02 14.56
N LEU A 91 27.53 4.20 13.56
CA LEU A 91 26.90 3.11 12.85
C LEU A 91 27.90 2.42 11.92
N ARG A 92 27.88 1.10 11.89
CA ARG A 92 28.77 0.28 11.08
C ARG A 92 27.98 -0.83 10.40
N LEU A 93 28.00 -0.83 9.08
CA LEU A 93 27.43 -1.90 8.28
C LEU A 93 28.51 -2.92 7.94
N VAL A 94 28.15 -4.19 8.05
CA VAL A 94 29.01 -5.33 7.73
C VAL A 94 28.28 -6.19 6.71
N ALA A 95 28.99 -6.59 5.66
CA ALA A 95 28.43 -7.51 4.67
C ALA A 95 28.44 -8.95 5.22
N ILE A 96 27.37 -9.68 4.89
CA ILE A 96 27.25 -11.10 5.14
C ILE A 96 26.85 -11.81 3.85
N THR A 97 27.52 -12.89 3.53
CA THR A 97 27.27 -13.73 2.35
C THR A 97 27.33 -15.20 2.74
N SER A 98 26.70 -16.06 1.97
CA SER A 98 26.73 -17.50 2.21
C SER A 98 28.16 -18.04 2.20
N GLY A 99 28.51 -18.85 3.19
CA GLY A 99 29.87 -19.43 3.38
C GLY A 99 30.91 -18.42 3.86
N SER A 100 30.50 -17.20 4.29
CA SER A 100 31.44 -16.23 4.84
C SER A 100 31.78 -16.53 6.29
N LYS A 101 33.01 -16.16 6.71
CA LYS A 101 33.43 -16.25 8.11
C LYS A 101 32.48 -15.53 9.06
N MET A 102 31.86 -14.43 8.61
CA MET A 102 30.86 -13.69 9.37
C MET A 102 29.59 -14.52 9.62
N GLU A 103 29.15 -15.33 8.65
CA GLU A 103 28.03 -16.24 8.84
C GLU A 103 28.34 -17.30 9.90
N GLU A 104 29.53 -17.91 9.82
CA GLU A 104 29.99 -18.91 10.80
C GLU A 104 30.07 -18.30 12.21
N GLU A 105 30.73 -17.15 12.36
CA GLU A 105 30.85 -16.44 13.63
C GLU A 105 29.48 -16.07 14.23
N LEU A 106 28.50 -15.72 13.40
CA LEU A 106 27.14 -15.41 13.88
C LEU A 106 26.42 -16.68 14.33
N LYS A 107 26.49 -17.75 13.56
CA LYS A 107 25.87 -19.02 13.93
C LYS A 107 26.43 -19.57 15.25
N GLU A 108 27.75 -19.51 15.43
CA GLU A 108 28.39 -19.93 16.68
C GLU A 108 28.01 -19.04 17.87
N LYS A 109 28.08 -17.72 17.70
CA LYS A 109 27.88 -16.76 18.78
C LYS A 109 26.43 -16.68 19.26
N TYR A 110 25.47 -16.87 18.34
CA TYR A 110 24.04 -16.68 18.62
C TYR A 110 23.24 -17.97 18.71
N ALA A 111 23.89 -19.14 18.57
CA ALA A 111 23.25 -20.43 18.83
C ALA A 111 22.60 -20.48 20.24
N ASP A 112 23.24 -19.84 21.21
CA ASP A 112 22.75 -19.76 22.61
C ASP A 112 21.83 -18.55 22.87
N GLU A 113 21.84 -17.52 22.02
CA GLU A 113 21.06 -16.27 22.19
C GLU A 113 19.74 -16.25 21.39
N GLY A 114 19.38 -17.35 20.69
CA GLY A 114 18.10 -17.50 19.98
C GLY A 114 18.00 -16.74 18.67
N LEU A 115 19.10 -16.34 18.05
CA LEU A 115 19.09 -15.88 16.67
C LEU A 115 18.95 -17.09 15.75
N ASP A 116 17.74 -17.30 15.25
CA ASP A 116 17.38 -18.41 14.38
C ASP A 116 18.26 -18.38 13.10
N GLU A 117 18.83 -19.51 12.70
CA GLU A 117 19.60 -19.64 11.45
C GLU A 117 18.79 -19.15 10.23
N ASP A 118 17.47 -19.27 10.29
CA ASP A 118 16.56 -18.78 9.26
C ASP A 118 16.62 -17.25 9.12
N ILE A 119 16.84 -16.49 10.21
CA ILE A 119 16.99 -15.02 10.16
C ILE A 119 18.29 -14.66 9.42
N ILE A 120 19.38 -15.41 9.64
CA ILE A 120 20.65 -15.19 8.94
C ILE A 120 20.49 -15.49 7.46
N THR A 121 19.88 -16.62 7.13
CA THR A 121 19.61 -17.05 5.75
C THR A 121 18.73 -16.05 5.00
N ASP A 122 17.62 -15.62 5.61
CA ASP A 122 16.74 -14.60 5.03
C ASP A 122 17.47 -13.29 4.78
N THR A 123 18.38 -12.88 5.71
CA THR A 123 19.16 -11.66 5.56
C THR A 123 20.17 -11.76 4.40
N ILE A 124 20.85 -12.89 4.25
CA ILE A 124 21.78 -13.12 3.14
C ILE A 124 21.06 -13.03 1.79
N ILE A 125 19.90 -13.64 1.69
CA ILE A 125 19.09 -13.66 0.45
C ILE A 125 18.61 -12.25 0.09
N ASN A 126 18.21 -11.44 1.06
CA ASN A 126 17.62 -10.12 0.84
C ASN A 126 18.70 -9.02 0.78
N THR A 127 19.17 -8.55 1.91
CA THR A 127 20.08 -7.40 1.94
C THR A 127 21.57 -7.78 1.95
N GLY A 128 21.91 -8.89 2.59
CA GLY A 128 23.29 -9.29 2.85
C GLY A 128 24.04 -8.30 3.74
N LEU A 129 23.32 -7.59 4.63
CA LEU A 129 23.87 -6.56 5.50
C LEU A 129 23.49 -6.78 6.98
N LEU A 130 24.46 -6.52 7.83
CA LEU A 130 24.29 -6.43 9.28
C LEU A 130 24.62 -5.02 9.72
N LEU A 131 23.88 -4.49 10.69
CA LEU A 131 24.22 -3.26 11.40
C LEU A 131 24.87 -3.61 12.73
N LYS A 132 26.13 -3.22 12.93
CA LYS A 132 26.81 -3.35 14.21
C LYS A 132 26.41 -2.18 15.11
N VAL A 133 25.79 -2.50 16.25
CA VAL A 133 25.42 -1.55 17.30
C VAL A 133 26.09 -2.01 18.57
N ARG A 134 27.04 -1.22 19.10
CA ARG A 134 27.94 -1.66 20.19
C ARG A 134 28.68 -2.95 19.81
N ASN A 135 28.42 -4.03 20.55
CA ASN A 135 29.05 -5.35 20.34
C ASN A 135 28.10 -6.38 19.71
N GLN A 136 26.86 -5.93 19.33
CA GLN A 136 25.85 -6.79 18.71
C GLN A 136 25.72 -6.49 17.23
N TYR A 137 25.38 -7.53 16.47
CA TYR A 137 25.06 -7.44 15.05
C TYR A 137 23.57 -7.66 14.86
N TYR A 138 22.91 -6.72 14.20
CA TYR A 138 21.50 -6.81 13.85
C TYR A 138 21.37 -6.97 12.33
N PRO A 139 20.73 -8.05 11.85
CA PRO A 139 20.35 -8.18 10.44
C PRO A 139 19.58 -6.96 9.95
N VAL A 140 19.83 -6.52 8.72
CA VAL A 140 19.17 -5.34 8.12
C VAL A 140 18.06 -5.80 7.20
N ARG A 141 16.83 -5.33 7.42
CA ARG A 141 15.69 -5.57 6.52
C ARG A 141 15.80 -4.75 5.24
N SER A 142 15.18 -5.25 4.17
CA SER A 142 15.07 -4.52 2.91
C SER A 142 14.37 -3.17 3.05
N CYS A 143 13.35 -3.05 3.90
CA CYS A 143 12.65 -1.78 4.16
C CYS A 143 13.56 -0.72 4.82
N ALA A 144 14.59 -1.13 5.58
CA ALA A 144 15.54 -0.21 6.21
C ALA A 144 16.51 0.45 5.22
N ILE A 145 16.73 -0.12 4.05
CA ILE A 145 17.75 0.34 3.11
C ILE A 145 17.52 1.79 2.70
N ARG A 146 16.27 2.20 2.49
CA ARG A 146 15.93 3.58 2.12
C ARG A 146 16.37 4.56 3.22
N SER A 147 15.99 4.31 4.46
CA SER A 147 16.33 5.20 5.58
C SER A 147 17.84 5.20 5.87
N ILE A 148 18.55 4.10 5.65
CA ILE A 148 20.01 4.04 5.73
C ILE A 148 20.66 4.93 4.66
N LEU A 149 20.19 4.87 3.42
CA LEU A 149 20.66 5.71 2.32
C LEU A 149 20.41 7.20 2.61
N ASP A 150 19.20 7.53 3.06
CA ASP A 150 18.81 8.89 3.44
C ASP A 150 19.73 9.39 4.58
N ARG A 151 19.98 8.56 5.60
CA ARG A 151 20.90 8.90 6.71
C ARG A 151 22.35 9.08 6.25
N ALA A 152 22.81 8.27 5.29
CA ALA A 152 24.14 8.40 4.68
C ALA A 152 24.24 9.57 3.67
N GLY A 153 23.12 10.21 3.32
CA GLY A 153 23.09 11.28 2.32
C GLY A 153 23.38 10.78 0.90
N ILE A 154 23.01 9.53 0.58
CA ILE A 154 23.29 8.91 -0.70
C ILE A 154 21.98 8.67 -1.47
N SER A 155 21.98 9.01 -2.75
CA SER A 155 20.95 8.63 -3.69
C SER A 155 21.54 7.84 -4.85
N GLY A 156 20.80 6.85 -5.35
CA GLY A 156 21.20 6.14 -6.55
C GLY A 156 20.89 4.64 -6.54
N ALA A 157 20.16 4.20 -7.55
CA ALA A 157 19.78 2.79 -7.74
C ALA A 157 20.99 1.89 -8.11
N GLY A 158 22.05 2.47 -8.67
CA GLY A 158 23.26 1.73 -9.08
C GLY A 158 24.02 1.09 -7.93
N LEU A 159 23.96 1.69 -6.74
CA LEU A 159 24.66 1.16 -5.56
C LEU A 159 24.17 -0.24 -5.12
N ARG A 160 22.93 -0.59 -5.42
CA ARG A 160 22.39 -1.91 -5.10
C ARG A 160 23.00 -3.05 -5.93
N ARG A 161 23.70 -2.70 -7.04
CA ARG A 161 24.29 -3.67 -7.96
C ARG A 161 25.76 -3.97 -7.66
N VAL A 162 26.39 -3.20 -6.77
CA VAL A 162 27.78 -3.47 -6.38
C VAL A 162 27.83 -4.64 -5.39
N GLU A 163 28.99 -5.25 -5.30
CA GLU A 163 29.25 -6.33 -4.36
C GLU A 163 28.96 -5.87 -2.92
N LYS A 164 28.44 -6.74 -2.06
CA LYS A 164 27.90 -6.39 -0.74
C LYS A 164 28.95 -5.79 0.20
N SER A 165 30.19 -6.26 0.14
CA SER A 165 31.28 -5.71 0.97
C SER A 165 31.64 -4.29 0.53
N VAL A 166 31.64 -4.02 -0.78
CA VAL A 166 31.87 -2.69 -1.36
C VAL A 166 30.70 -1.77 -0.97
N TYR A 167 29.47 -2.27 -1.06
CA TYR A 167 28.28 -1.53 -0.67
C TYR A 167 28.32 -1.11 0.80
N ALA A 168 28.61 -2.06 1.71
CA ALA A 168 28.76 -1.76 3.13
C ALA A 168 29.87 -0.72 3.41
N ARG A 169 31.00 -0.80 2.68
CA ARG A 169 32.10 0.16 2.79
C ARG A 169 31.68 1.56 2.40
N ILE A 170 31.01 1.71 1.23
CA ILE A 170 30.51 3.03 0.76
C ILE A 170 29.55 3.64 1.79
N LEU A 171 28.59 2.86 2.28
CA LEU A 171 27.64 3.30 3.32
C LEU A 171 28.38 3.75 4.59
N ASN A 172 29.37 2.99 5.03
CA ASN A 172 30.17 3.33 6.23
C ASN A 172 30.96 4.64 6.05
N ASP A 173 31.55 4.84 4.87
CA ASP A 173 32.35 6.06 4.63
C ASP A 173 31.44 7.30 4.60
N CYS A 174 30.23 7.19 4.07
CA CYS A 174 29.25 8.26 4.12
C CYS A 174 28.66 8.48 5.51
N LEU A 175 28.38 7.43 6.27
CA LEU A 175 27.89 7.54 7.65
C LEU A 175 28.91 8.19 8.60
N LYS A 176 30.21 8.01 8.38
CA LYS A 176 31.27 8.67 9.17
C LYS A 176 31.19 10.20 9.13
N VAL A 177 30.69 10.75 8.03
CA VAL A 177 30.54 12.20 7.85
C VAL A 177 29.11 12.70 8.07
N ALA A 178 28.16 11.78 8.28
CA ALA A 178 26.77 12.11 8.58
C ALA A 178 26.64 12.90 9.87
N LYS A 179 25.79 13.91 9.89
CA LYS A 179 25.56 14.77 11.06
C LYS A 179 24.37 14.26 11.87
N GLY A 180 24.36 14.56 13.15
CA GLY A 180 23.26 14.29 14.07
C GLY A 180 23.14 12.84 14.50
N GLU A 181 22.07 12.57 15.19
CA GLU A 181 21.74 11.23 15.69
C GLU A 181 20.92 10.44 14.69
N ALA A 182 20.99 9.13 14.79
CA ALA A 182 20.11 8.18 14.13
C ALA A 182 19.16 7.56 15.17
N LEU A 183 17.91 7.38 14.79
CA LEU A 183 16.91 6.62 15.51
C LEU A 183 16.73 5.27 14.82
N LEU A 184 17.15 4.22 15.50
CA LEU A 184 17.08 2.85 15.00
C LEU A 184 15.77 2.21 15.42
N ARG A 185 15.06 1.60 14.48
CA ARG A 185 13.93 0.69 14.75
C ARG A 185 14.44 -0.74 14.61
N ILE A 186 14.47 -1.48 15.71
CA ILE A 186 14.74 -2.91 15.71
C ILE A 186 13.44 -3.64 15.99
N SER A 187 13.05 -4.55 15.10
CA SER A 187 11.80 -5.30 15.17
C SER A 187 12.07 -6.76 14.82
N GLU A 188 11.62 -7.70 15.65
CA GLU A 188 11.85 -9.14 15.46
C GLU A 188 13.34 -9.45 15.21
N GLY A 189 14.21 -8.86 16.00
CA GLY A 189 15.66 -9.05 15.91
C GLY A 189 16.36 -8.40 14.71
N LYS A 190 15.63 -7.69 13.83
CA LYS A 190 16.19 -7.05 12.64
C LYS A 190 16.01 -5.53 12.65
N VAL A 191 16.95 -4.81 12.05
CA VAL A 191 16.81 -3.36 11.81
C VAL A 191 15.82 -3.13 10.69
N SER A 192 14.70 -2.47 10.98
CA SER A 192 13.67 -2.10 10.00
C SER A 192 13.72 -0.65 9.57
N ALA A 193 14.40 0.24 10.33
CA ALA A 193 14.64 1.63 9.94
C ALA A 193 15.85 2.22 10.63
N VAL A 194 16.47 3.23 9.97
CA VAL A 194 17.52 4.10 10.50
C VAL A 194 17.14 5.55 10.18
N LEU A 195 16.32 6.14 11.03
CA LEU A 195 15.72 7.46 10.81
C LEU A 195 16.58 8.58 11.42
N GLY A 196 16.24 9.84 11.15
CA GLY A 196 16.79 10.97 11.88
C GLY A 196 16.42 10.90 13.36
N GLY A 197 17.40 11.08 14.24
CA GLY A 197 17.25 10.92 15.70
C GLY A 197 17.16 12.24 16.45
N ASP A 198 17.36 13.38 15.79
CA ASP A 198 17.24 14.69 16.42
C ASP A 198 15.76 14.99 16.77
N CYS A 199 15.53 15.86 17.75
CA CYS A 199 14.21 16.06 18.34
C CYS A 199 13.10 16.51 17.37
N HIS A 200 13.48 17.07 16.22
CA HIS A 200 12.55 17.54 15.20
C HIS A 200 12.42 16.59 13.99
N ASP A 201 13.19 15.50 13.98
CA ASP A 201 13.24 14.62 12.81
C ASP A 201 12.04 13.65 12.79
N TYR A 202 12.06 12.65 13.62
CA TYR A 202 11.04 11.60 13.65
C TYR A 202 10.39 11.46 15.02
N ALA A 203 9.06 11.60 15.05
CA ALA A 203 8.25 11.31 16.23
C ALA A 203 7.70 9.89 16.14
N VAL A 204 7.97 9.08 17.13
CA VAL A 204 7.42 7.73 17.25
C VAL A 204 5.94 7.84 17.58
N LEU A 205 5.08 7.32 16.70
CA LEU A 205 3.68 7.02 16.98
C LEU A 205 3.57 5.51 17.02
N ASP A 206 3.22 4.97 18.17
CA ASP A 206 3.07 3.53 18.32
C ASP A 206 1.97 3.01 17.41
N MET A 207 2.30 2.03 16.59
CA MET A 207 1.40 1.49 15.55
C MET A 207 0.15 0.84 16.16
N GLU A 208 0.31 0.07 17.24
CA GLU A 208 -0.82 -0.53 17.97
C GLU A 208 -1.75 0.56 18.49
N GLN A 209 -1.19 1.62 19.09
CA GLN A 209 -1.99 2.71 19.66
C GLN A 209 -2.75 3.51 18.59
N VAL A 210 -2.15 3.74 17.43
CA VAL A 210 -2.86 4.39 16.31
C VAL A 210 -4.12 3.61 15.93
N PHE A 211 -4.04 2.28 15.85
CA PHE A 211 -5.21 1.46 15.50
C PHE A 211 -6.20 1.29 16.66
N LEU A 212 -5.75 1.20 17.92
CA LEU A 212 -6.65 1.18 19.08
C LEU A 212 -7.48 2.46 19.16
N HIS A 213 -6.85 3.63 19.07
CA HIS A 213 -7.56 4.91 19.04
C HIS A 213 -8.51 5.03 17.85
N SER A 214 -8.14 4.44 16.71
CA SER A 214 -9.03 4.38 15.53
C SER A 214 -10.27 3.55 15.80
N VAL A 215 -10.12 2.35 16.37
CA VAL A 215 -11.23 1.46 16.70
C VAL A 215 -12.17 2.11 17.71
N ASP A 216 -11.61 2.66 18.79
CA ASP A 216 -12.40 3.33 19.83
C ASP A 216 -13.21 4.49 19.23
N TYR A 217 -12.55 5.37 18.47
CA TYR A 217 -13.22 6.50 17.84
C TYR A 217 -14.31 6.08 16.84
N LEU A 218 -14.01 5.12 15.95
CA LEU A 218 -14.96 4.66 14.95
C LEU A 218 -16.17 3.97 15.58
N THR A 219 -15.95 3.14 16.59
CA THR A 219 -17.03 2.45 17.31
C THR A 219 -17.94 3.42 18.06
N GLU A 220 -17.36 4.45 18.67
CA GLU A 220 -18.12 5.44 19.45
C GLU A 220 -18.90 6.42 18.55
N ASN A 221 -18.36 6.81 17.41
CA ASN A 221 -18.88 7.92 16.61
C ASN A 221 -19.63 7.49 15.32
N PHE A 222 -19.45 6.21 14.86
CA PHE A 222 -20.11 5.71 13.65
C PHE A 222 -20.93 4.45 13.99
N LYS A 223 -22.26 4.61 14.05
CA LYS A 223 -23.16 3.49 14.29
C LYS A 223 -23.08 2.48 13.16
N GLY A 224 -22.95 1.18 13.52
CA GLY A 224 -22.84 0.12 12.51
C GLY A 224 -21.45 0.06 11.84
N CYS A 225 -20.44 0.72 12.41
CA CYS A 225 -19.06 0.54 11.97
C CYS A 225 -18.65 -0.93 12.09
N SER A 226 -18.11 -1.49 11.02
CA SER A 226 -17.63 -2.87 11.00
C SER A 226 -16.26 -2.98 10.33
N TYR A 227 -15.39 -3.77 10.95
CA TYR A 227 -14.07 -4.07 10.40
C TYR A 227 -14.21 -4.96 9.16
N LEU A 228 -13.49 -4.61 8.08
CA LEU A 228 -13.50 -5.37 6.84
C LEU A 228 -12.23 -6.20 6.64
N ALA A 229 -11.07 -5.58 6.79
CA ALA A 229 -9.78 -6.24 6.61
C ALA A 229 -8.64 -5.43 7.24
N GLY A 230 -7.58 -6.12 7.67
CA GLY A 230 -6.31 -5.53 8.07
C GLY A 230 -5.15 -6.15 7.33
N PHE A 231 -4.10 -5.38 7.23
CA PHE A 231 -2.90 -5.76 6.55
C PHE A 231 -1.67 -5.27 7.32
N TYR A 232 -0.66 -6.12 7.41
CA TYR A 232 0.63 -5.76 7.98
C TYR A 232 1.78 -6.26 7.10
N GLU A 233 2.67 -5.36 6.77
CA GLU A 233 4.02 -5.64 6.24
C GLU A 233 5.03 -4.78 7.01
N HIS A 234 6.32 -5.08 6.93
CA HIS A 234 7.32 -4.40 7.76
C HIS A 234 7.43 -2.89 7.56
N ASP A 235 6.96 -2.35 6.46
CA ASP A 235 6.99 -0.90 6.22
C ASP A 235 5.62 -0.21 6.35
N MET A 236 4.53 -0.96 6.57
CA MET A 236 3.19 -0.38 6.71
C MET A 236 2.21 -1.32 7.40
N ALA A 237 1.33 -0.77 8.23
CA ALA A 237 0.07 -1.38 8.64
C ALA A 237 -1.11 -0.60 8.05
N SER A 238 -2.16 -1.31 7.68
CA SER A 238 -3.38 -0.74 7.09
C SER A 238 -4.60 -1.51 7.58
N ALA A 239 -5.69 -0.82 7.87
CA ALA A 239 -6.97 -1.48 8.11
C ALA A 239 -8.12 -0.67 7.51
N LEU A 240 -9.21 -1.37 7.19
CA LEU A 240 -10.37 -0.86 6.50
C LEU A 240 -11.62 -1.15 7.32
N TRP A 241 -12.48 -0.15 7.49
CA TRP A 241 -13.78 -0.26 8.16
C TRP A 241 -14.90 0.25 7.25
N GLU A 242 -16.01 -0.47 7.23
CA GLU A 242 -17.27 -0.02 6.65
C GLU A 242 -18.02 0.84 7.67
N LEU A 243 -18.62 1.94 7.20
CA LEU A 243 -19.40 2.89 8.00
C LEU A 243 -20.89 2.78 7.64
N SER A 244 -21.42 1.57 7.58
CA SER A 244 -22.75 1.25 7.02
C SER A 244 -23.94 1.87 7.73
N GLY A 245 -23.77 2.31 8.97
CA GLY A 245 -24.83 3.04 9.71
C GLY A 245 -24.95 4.52 9.37
N GLU A 246 -24.10 5.03 8.47
CA GLU A 246 -24.01 6.46 8.14
C GLU A 246 -24.40 6.71 6.66
N ASP A 247 -25.60 6.28 6.28
CA ASP A 247 -26.12 6.45 4.90
C ASP A 247 -26.06 7.90 4.42
N GLY A 248 -26.24 8.86 5.34
CA GLY A 248 -26.16 10.29 5.06
C GLY A 248 -24.81 10.80 4.54
N LEU A 249 -23.73 10.05 4.72
CA LEU A 249 -22.40 10.43 4.20
C LEU A 249 -22.35 10.48 2.67
N LEU A 250 -23.16 9.67 1.99
CA LEU A 250 -23.18 9.57 0.52
C LEU A 250 -24.49 10.09 -0.10
N ASP A 251 -25.48 10.54 0.69
CA ASP A 251 -26.78 10.93 0.19
C ASP A 251 -26.75 12.01 -0.88
N ALA A 252 -25.96 13.06 -0.67
CA ALA A 252 -25.81 14.14 -1.63
C ALA A 252 -25.23 13.63 -2.96
N TYR A 253 -24.26 12.72 -2.90
CA TYR A 253 -23.65 12.13 -4.07
C TYR A 253 -24.62 11.16 -4.79
N LYS A 254 -25.31 10.27 -4.08
CA LYS A 254 -26.34 9.37 -4.64
C LYS A 254 -27.46 10.16 -5.34
N LYS A 255 -27.86 11.30 -4.77
CA LYS A 255 -28.86 12.19 -5.36
C LYS A 255 -28.40 12.81 -6.68
N GLU A 256 -27.15 13.27 -6.74
CA GLU A 256 -26.57 13.82 -7.95
C GLU A 256 -26.39 12.73 -9.05
N LEU A 257 -26.00 11.52 -8.69
CA LEU A 257 -25.94 10.39 -9.63
C LEU A 257 -27.31 10.16 -10.29
N ALA A 258 -28.39 10.12 -9.50
CA ALA A 258 -29.74 9.94 -10.00
C ALA A 258 -30.17 11.08 -10.96
N LEU A 259 -29.79 12.34 -10.66
CA LEU A 259 -30.05 13.50 -11.54
C LEU A 259 -29.31 13.38 -12.89
N HIS A 260 -28.17 12.71 -12.93
CA HIS A 260 -27.42 12.43 -14.16
C HIS A 260 -27.82 11.10 -14.85
N GLY A 261 -28.96 10.52 -14.45
CA GLY A 261 -29.49 9.28 -15.04
C GLY A 261 -28.63 8.04 -14.72
N LYS A 262 -27.75 8.13 -13.72
CA LYS A 262 -26.93 7.01 -13.26
C LYS A 262 -27.62 6.35 -12.06
N THR A 263 -27.83 5.04 -12.17
CA THR A 263 -28.34 4.27 -11.04
C THR A 263 -27.21 4.11 -10.03
N PRO A 264 -27.36 4.57 -8.79
CA PRO A 264 -26.36 4.29 -7.78
C PRO A 264 -26.33 2.77 -7.56
N ASP A 265 -25.19 2.15 -7.86
CA ASP A 265 -24.90 0.81 -7.42
C ASP A 265 -24.89 0.76 -5.89
N GLU A 266 -24.85 -0.44 -5.31
CA GLU A 266 -24.61 -0.58 -3.87
C GLU A 266 -23.31 0.14 -3.53
N MET A 267 -23.44 1.27 -2.83
CA MET A 267 -22.31 2.09 -2.40
C MET A 267 -22.27 2.13 -0.89
N LYS A 268 -21.13 1.79 -0.35
CA LYS A 268 -20.90 1.78 1.09
C LYS A 268 -19.77 2.73 1.45
N PRO A 269 -19.97 3.62 2.43
CA PRO A 269 -18.89 4.44 2.94
C PRO A 269 -17.88 3.57 3.70
N VAL A 270 -16.60 3.76 3.41
CA VAL A 270 -15.52 3.07 4.10
C VAL A 270 -14.42 4.04 4.48
N VAL A 271 -13.67 3.70 5.52
CA VAL A 271 -12.47 4.44 5.92
C VAL A 271 -11.29 3.47 5.97
N ARG A 272 -10.17 3.89 5.37
CA ARG A 272 -8.89 3.21 5.51
C ARG A 272 -7.97 4.02 6.40
N ILE A 273 -7.32 3.37 7.34
CA ILE A 273 -6.29 3.96 8.18
C ILE A 273 -4.97 3.22 7.92
N THR A 274 -3.89 3.99 7.75
CA THR A 274 -2.55 3.44 7.54
C THR A 274 -1.55 4.10 8.47
N THR A 275 -0.52 3.39 8.87
CA THR A 275 0.65 3.96 9.55
C THR A 275 1.91 3.16 9.26
N SER A 276 3.08 3.74 9.56
CA SER A 276 4.38 3.14 9.28
C SER A 276 5.41 3.48 10.34
N ASP A 277 6.12 2.49 10.84
CA ASP A 277 7.26 2.65 11.77
C ASP A 277 8.62 2.81 11.05
N THR A 278 8.62 2.77 9.72
CA THR A 278 9.87 2.84 8.93
C THR A 278 10.11 4.18 8.26
N GLY A 279 9.21 5.15 8.51
CA GLY A 279 9.26 6.46 7.85
C GLY A 279 8.77 6.45 6.40
N SER A 280 8.18 5.35 5.92
CA SER A 280 7.62 5.26 4.57
C SER A 280 6.25 5.92 4.43
N GLY A 281 5.56 6.21 5.54
CA GLY A 281 4.28 6.89 5.58
C GLY A 281 4.00 7.52 6.95
N GLY A 282 3.00 8.40 7.02
CA GLY A 282 2.44 8.92 8.27
C GLY A 282 1.24 8.10 8.74
N ALA A 283 0.64 8.50 9.85
CA ALA A 283 -0.69 8.05 10.23
C ALA A 283 -1.72 8.78 9.35
N ASN A 284 -2.31 8.07 8.41
CA ASN A 284 -3.18 8.65 7.40
C ASN A 284 -4.59 8.05 7.49
N ILE A 285 -5.61 8.88 7.29
CA ILE A 285 -7.02 8.50 7.30
C ILE A 285 -7.61 8.81 5.92
N PHE A 286 -8.01 7.79 5.18
CA PHE A 286 -8.55 7.90 3.83
C PHE A 286 -10.06 7.74 3.84
N PRO A 287 -10.85 8.78 3.53
CA PRO A 287 -12.25 8.61 3.22
C PRO A 287 -12.39 7.94 1.85
N MET A 288 -13.13 6.85 1.79
CA MET A 288 -13.29 6.02 0.59
C MET A 288 -14.74 5.55 0.47
N LEU A 289 -15.11 5.03 -0.68
CA LEU A 289 -16.32 4.23 -0.85
C LEU A 289 -15.97 2.88 -1.48
N VAL A 290 -16.81 1.91 -1.22
CA VAL A 290 -16.85 0.66 -1.97
C VAL A 290 -18.05 0.75 -2.88
N SER A 291 -17.87 0.45 -4.16
CA SER A 291 -18.91 0.54 -5.19
C SER A 291 -19.04 -0.76 -5.96
N GLY A 292 -20.28 -1.08 -6.32
CA GLY A 292 -20.63 -2.15 -7.21
C GLY A 292 -20.55 -3.55 -6.58
N LYS A 293 -20.93 -4.55 -7.39
CA LYS A 293 -20.92 -5.97 -7.00
C LYS A 293 -19.50 -6.52 -6.78
N GLU A 294 -18.49 -5.86 -7.34
CA GLU A 294 -17.10 -6.29 -7.28
C GLU A 294 -16.34 -5.67 -6.11
N ASN A 295 -17.03 -4.88 -5.27
CA ASN A 295 -16.47 -4.18 -4.11
C ASN A 295 -15.21 -3.35 -4.45
N THR A 296 -15.22 -2.65 -5.59
CA THR A 296 -14.11 -1.78 -5.99
C THR A 296 -14.01 -0.61 -5.02
N THR A 297 -12.82 -0.41 -4.46
CA THR A 297 -12.56 0.73 -3.58
C THR A 297 -12.29 1.99 -4.41
N ILE A 298 -13.01 3.06 -4.09
CA ILE A 298 -12.88 4.37 -4.75
C ILE A 298 -12.42 5.39 -3.70
N SER A 299 -11.28 6.01 -3.93
CA SER A 299 -10.82 7.09 -3.06
C SER A 299 -11.62 8.36 -3.28
N LEU A 300 -12.04 9.01 -2.19
CA LEU A 300 -12.83 10.25 -2.25
C LEU A 300 -11.95 11.51 -2.22
N GLY A 301 -10.65 11.37 -2.03
CA GLY A 301 -9.72 12.50 -2.01
C GLY A 301 -8.45 12.24 -1.23
N SER A 302 -7.69 13.31 -1.04
CA SER A 302 -6.48 13.25 -0.23
C SER A 302 -6.78 12.85 1.21
N PRO A 303 -5.96 12.00 1.84
CA PRO A 303 -6.16 11.60 3.23
C PRO A 303 -5.98 12.78 4.19
N LEU A 304 -6.55 12.64 5.38
CA LEU A 304 -6.08 13.38 6.55
C LEU A 304 -4.72 12.79 6.92
N ARG A 305 -3.68 13.62 6.97
CA ARG A 305 -2.31 13.16 7.16
C ARG A 305 -1.73 13.67 8.46
N LEU A 306 -1.16 12.77 9.24
CA LEU A 306 -0.32 13.12 10.37
C LEU A 306 1.08 12.56 10.15
N GLY A 307 2.05 13.45 9.91
CA GLY A 307 3.44 13.05 9.72
C GLY A 307 4.14 12.77 11.05
N HIS A 308 5.08 11.85 11.05
CA HIS A 308 5.95 11.53 12.18
C HIS A 308 7.08 12.59 12.32
N ARG A 309 6.73 13.86 12.58
CA ARG A 309 7.71 14.97 12.63
C ARG A 309 7.41 15.95 13.77
N ASN A 310 8.40 16.73 14.16
CA ASN A 310 8.25 17.87 15.09
C ASN A 310 7.59 17.51 16.43
N GLY A 311 7.87 16.32 16.96
CA GLY A 311 7.31 15.89 18.22
C GLY A 311 5.81 15.59 18.19
N THR A 312 5.27 15.26 17.02
CA THR A 312 3.88 14.83 16.83
C THR A 312 3.46 13.79 17.87
N LYS A 313 2.28 13.96 18.45
CA LYS A 313 1.70 13.11 19.48
C LYS A 313 0.46 12.40 18.98
N LEU A 314 0.11 11.30 19.61
CA LEU A 314 -1.09 10.52 19.34
C LEU A 314 -2.38 11.37 19.49
N SER A 315 -2.41 12.33 20.42
CA SER A 315 -3.52 13.26 20.58
C SER A 315 -3.79 14.13 19.32
N GLU A 316 -2.79 14.35 18.48
CA GLU A 316 -2.97 15.03 17.20
C GLU A 316 -3.64 14.11 16.18
N PHE A 317 -3.39 12.81 16.26
CA PHE A 317 -4.12 11.81 15.48
C PHE A 317 -5.60 11.75 15.88
N ASP A 318 -5.92 11.81 17.17
CA ASP A 318 -7.31 11.89 17.65
C ASP A 318 -8.02 13.14 17.10
N ASN A 319 -7.30 14.26 17.01
CA ASN A 319 -7.85 15.46 16.38
C ASN A 319 -8.10 15.31 14.87
N GLN A 320 -7.28 14.51 14.15
CA GLN A 320 -7.55 14.18 12.76
C GLN A 320 -8.78 13.26 12.63
N LEU A 321 -8.95 12.29 13.53
CA LEU A 321 -10.14 11.42 13.55
C LEU A 321 -11.42 12.25 13.71
N LYS A 322 -11.43 13.25 14.57
CA LYS A 322 -12.60 14.15 14.77
C LYS A 322 -13.00 14.92 13.50
N LEU A 323 -12.09 15.10 12.56
CA LEU A 323 -12.36 15.76 11.29
C LEU A 323 -12.92 14.80 10.22
N LEU A 324 -12.94 13.50 10.48
CA LEU A 324 -13.27 12.46 9.49
C LEU A 324 -14.65 12.68 8.87
N TYR A 325 -15.69 12.93 9.68
CA TYR A 325 -17.06 13.12 9.19
C TYR A 325 -17.16 14.29 8.20
N GLY A 326 -16.68 15.47 8.59
CA GLY A 326 -16.68 16.66 7.72
C GLY A 326 -15.78 16.46 6.48
N LYS A 327 -14.65 15.78 6.63
CA LYS A 327 -13.78 15.46 5.53
C LYS A 327 -14.44 14.50 4.54
N TYR A 328 -15.22 13.55 5.03
CA TYR A 328 -15.96 12.60 4.21
C TYR A 328 -16.99 13.32 3.33
N GLN A 329 -17.79 14.22 3.92
CA GLN A 329 -18.78 15.01 3.18
C GLN A 329 -18.14 15.89 2.09
N LEU A 330 -17.03 16.57 2.42
CA LEU A 330 -16.28 17.37 1.45
C LEU A 330 -15.71 16.51 0.33
N ALA A 331 -15.21 15.33 0.66
CA ALA A 331 -14.61 14.41 -0.29
C ALA A 331 -15.65 13.81 -1.26
N ALA A 332 -16.85 13.46 -0.78
CA ALA A 332 -17.95 13.04 -1.63
C ALA A 332 -18.33 14.13 -2.65
N GLY A 333 -18.26 15.41 -2.25
CA GLY A 333 -18.47 16.56 -3.15
C GLY A 333 -17.46 16.63 -4.32
N ASN A 334 -16.29 16.01 -4.23
CA ASN A 334 -15.36 15.95 -5.35
C ASN A 334 -15.90 15.06 -6.48
N LEU A 335 -16.53 13.92 -6.16
CA LEU A 335 -17.18 13.08 -7.15
C LEU A 335 -18.32 13.78 -7.84
N VAL A 336 -19.12 14.58 -7.08
CA VAL A 336 -20.19 15.41 -7.64
C VAL A 336 -19.64 16.42 -8.65
N LYS A 337 -18.46 17.01 -8.40
CA LYS A 337 -17.82 17.91 -9.36
C LYS A 337 -17.46 17.19 -10.66
N LEU A 338 -16.97 15.98 -10.57
CA LEU A 338 -16.60 15.20 -11.76
C LEU A 338 -17.80 14.83 -12.64
N LEU A 339 -19.00 14.64 -12.07
CA LEU A 339 -20.24 14.41 -12.81
C LEU A 339 -20.61 15.59 -13.74
N LYS A 340 -20.17 16.80 -13.39
CA LYS A 340 -20.48 18.04 -14.12
C LYS A 340 -19.46 18.37 -15.21
N ILE A 341 -18.38 17.59 -15.33
CA ILE A 341 -17.33 17.79 -16.33
C ILE A 341 -17.57 16.82 -17.48
N GLU A 342 -18.06 17.35 -18.60
CA GLU A 342 -18.20 16.60 -19.84
C GLU A 342 -16.85 16.45 -20.52
N VAL A 343 -16.58 15.27 -21.06
CA VAL A 343 -15.34 14.91 -21.78
C VAL A 343 -15.71 14.35 -23.14
N MET A 344 -15.24 15.03 -24.18
CA MET A 344 -15.53 14.67 -25.58
C MET A 344 -14.58 13.60 -26.12
N ASN A 345 -13.37 13.51 -25.59
CA ASN A 345 -12.32 12.57 -26.01
C ASN A 345 -11.86 11.71 -24.84
N PRO A 346 -12.72 10.80 -24.32
CA PRO A 346 -12.49 10.12 -23.03
C PRO A 346 -11.21 9.30 -23.00
N VAL A 347 -10.87 8.61 -24.07
CA VAL A 347 -9.66 7.78 -24.18
C VAL A 347 -8.39 8.64 -24.04
N ASN A 348 -8.34 9.79 -24.73
CA ASN A 348 -7.20 10.71 -24.64
C ASN A 348 -7.12 11.36 -23.26
N CYS A 349 -8.27 11.78 -22.73
CA CYS A 349 -8.36 12.35 -21.40
C CYS A 349 -7.88 11.37 -20.33
N MET A 350 -8.35 10.12 -20.36
CA MET A 350 -7.94 9.06 -19.44
C MET A 350 -6.42 8.81 -19.51
N LYS A 351 -5.87 8.67 -20.72
CA LYS A 351 -4.43 8.50 -20.94
C LYS A 351 -3.62 9.67 -20.39
N GLY A 352 -4.04 10.90 -20.70
CA GLY A 352 -3.34 12.11 -20.26
C GLY A 352 -3.35 12.28 -18.74
N VAL A 353 -4.48 12.01 -18.09
CA VAL A 353 -4.58 12.06 -16.63
C VAL A 353 -3.70 10.99 -15.98
N MET A 354 -3.72 9.75 -16.48
CA MET A 354 -2.88 8.67 -15.93
C MET A 354 -1.38 8.93 -16.12
N ASP A 355 -0.98 9.50 -17.26
CA ASP A 355 0.41 9.91 -17.52
C ASP A 355 0.84 11.02 -16.53
N LYS A 356 -0.01 12.04 -16.34
CA LYS A 356 0.20 13.11 -15.33
C LYS A 356 0.38 12.56 -13.93
N LEU A 357 -0.36 11.51 -13.58
CA LEU A 357 -0.28 10.87 -12.25
C LEU A 357 0.96 9.97 -12.12
N GLY A 358 1.62 9.63 -13.21
CA GLY A 358 2.75 8.69 -13.23
C GLY A 358 2.31 7.23 -13.04
N ILE A 359 1.12 6.89 -13.49
CA ILE A 359 0.63 5.50 -13.46
C ILE A 359 1.43 4.67 -14.49
N PRO A 360 1.94 3.48 -14.12
CA PRO A 360 2.70 2.66 -15.04
C PRO A 360 1.89 2.28 -16.28
N ARG A 361 2.51 2.42 -17.47
CA ARG A 361 1.85 2.20 -18.78
C ARG A 361 1.14 0.86 -18.91
N LYS A 362 1.67 -0.21 -18.30
CA LYS A 362 1.03 -1.52 -18.29
C LYS A 362 -0.41 -1.43 -17.77
N TYR A 363 -0.58 -0.87 -16.59
CA TYR A 363 -1.91 -0.72 -15.95
C TYR A 363 -2.77 0.31 -16.66
N ALA A 364 -2.15 1.40 -17.12
CA ALA A 364 -2.87 2.45 -17.82
C ALA A 364 -3.45 1.97 -19.15
N ALA A 365 -2.73 1.16 -19.92
CA ALA A 365 -3.23 0.58 -21.17
C ALA A 365 -4.41 -0.38 -20.94
N GLU A 366 -4.26 -1.28 -19.97
CA GLU A 366 -5.30 -2.24 -19.60
C GLU A 366 -6.57 -1.55 -19.08
N ALA A 367 -6.42 -0.51 -18.27
CA ALA A 367 -7.56 0.29 -17.78
C ALA A 367 -8.30 1.01 -18.92
N VAL A 368 -7.59 1.51 -19.94
CA VAL A 368 -8.19 2.10 -21.13
C VAL A 368 -8.97 1.06 -21.91
N ASP A 369 -8.43 -0.13 -22.11
CA ASP A 369 -9.09 -1.22 -22.84
C ASP A 369 -10.38 -1.65 -22.12
N LEU A 370 -10.35 -1.80 -20.79
CA LEU A 370 -11.52 -2.08 -19.98
C LEU A 370 -12.57 -0.96 -20.06
N PHE A 371 -12.13 0.29 -19.96
CA PHE A 371 -13.00 1.45 -20.07
C PHE A 371 -13.71 1.50 -21.44
N MET A 372 -12.97 1.30 -22.55
CA MET A 372 -13.56 1.26 -23.90
C MET A 372 -14.55 0.12 -24.06
N ALA A 373 -14.27 -1.05 -23.48
CA ALA A 373 -15.17 -2.19 -23.53
C ALA A 373 -16.49 -1.92 -22.77
N GLN A 374 -16.45 -1.13 -21.70
CA GLN A 374 -17.60 -0.85 -20.85
C GLN A 374 -18.41 0.37 -21.30
N TYR A 375 -17.73 1.47 -21.67
CA TYR A 375 -18.36 2.77 -21.96
C TYR A 375 -18.29 3.16 -23.45
N GLY A 376 -17.44 2.52 -24.25
CA GLY A 376 -17.16 2.90 -25.61
C GLY A 376 -16.24 4.12 -25.74
N GLU A 377 -16.19 4.72 -26.95
CA GLU A 377 -15.35 5.89 -27.25
C GLU A 377 -16.15 7.20 -27.26
N GLY A 378 -17.46 7.15 -27.01
CA GLY A 378 -18.33 8.32 -27.02
C GLY A 378 -18.12 9.26 -25.83
N PRO A 379 -18.67 10.49 -25.92
CA PRO A 379 -18.59 11.45 -24.82
C PRO A 379 -19.10 10.87 -23.49
N CYS A 380 -18.42 11.21 -22.42
CA CYS A 380 -18.77 10.77 -21.07
C CYS A 380 -18.45 11.88 -20.06
N THR A 381 -18.54 11.59 -18.76
CA THR A 381 -18.12 12.53 -17.71
C THR A 381 -16.74 12.19 -17.16
N ALA A 382 -16.06 13.17 -16.59
CA ALA A 382 -14.80 12.93 -15.84
C ALA A 382 -15.00 11.91 -14.70
N HIS A 383 -16.22 11.81 -14.15
CA HIS A 383 -16.60 10.81 -13.18
C HIS A 383 -16.43 9.38 -13.75
N ASP A 384 -16.94 9.11 -14.96
CA ASP A 384 -16.82 7.79 -15.58
C ASP A 384 -15.36 7.40 -15.79
N ILE A 385 -14.55 8.37 -16.24
CA ILE A 385 -13.11 8.15 -16.44
C ILE A 385 -12.41 7.90 -15.11
N TYR A 386 -12.78 8.63 -14.05
CA TYR A 386 -12.21 8.43 -12.71
C TYR A 386 -12.47 7.02 -12.18
N PHE A 387 -13.69 6.52 -12.39
CA PHE A 387 -14.05 5.14 -12.03
C PHE A 387 -13.26 4.14 -12.88
N GLY A 388 -13.16 4.36 -14.19
CA GLY A 388 -12.32 3.53 -15.07
C GLY A 388 -10.84 3.50 -14.66
N ILE A 389 -10.27 4.62 -14.20
CA ILE A 389 -8.91 4.65 -13.64
C ILE A 389 -8.85 3.86 -12.34
N SER A 390 -9.90 3.89 -11.52
CA SER A 390 -9.94 3.17 -10.24
C SER A 390 -9.97 1.65 -10.40
N GLU A 391 -10.37 1.12 -11.59
CA GLU A 391 -10.26 -0.32 -11.91
C GLU A 391 -8.83 -0.86 -11.81
N ILE A 392 -7.82 0.01 -11.88
CA ILE A 392 -6.41 -0.37 -11.68
C ILE A 392 -6.21 -1.00 -10.29
N LEU A 393 -6.97 -0.60 -9.28
CA LEU A 393 -6.89 -1.17 -7.94
C LEU A 393 -7.35 -2.63 -7.94
N TYR A 394 -8.41 -2.90 -8.67
CA TYR A 394 -8.92 -4.25 -8.87
C TYR A 394 -7.91 -5.13 -9.65
N MET A 395 -7.31 -4.59 -10.72
CA MET A 395 -6.28 -5.31 -11.48
C MET A 395 -5.08 -5.67 -10.60
N LEU A 396 -4.62 -4.75 -9.75
CA LEU A 396 -3.56 -5.01 -8.79
C LEU A 396 -3.94 -6.12 -7.79
N ALA A 397 -5.17 -6.09 -7.28
CA ALA A 397 -5.67 -7.13 -6.39
C ALA A 397 -5.72 -8.51 -7.09
N CYS A 398 -6.12 -8.56 -8.35
CA CYS A 398 -6.08 -9.78 -9.18
C CYS A 398 -4.66 -10.31 -9.43
N GLU A 399 -3.65 -9.44 -9.49
CA GLU A 399 -2.24 -9.82 -9.56
C GLU A 399 -1.69 -10.31 -8.19
N GLY A 400 -2.52 -10.30 -7.15
CA GLY A 400 -2.14 -10.68 -5.79
C GLY A 400 -1.33 -9.61 -5.08
N GLU A 401 -1.43 -8.36 -5.53
CA GLU A 401 -0.89 -7.23 -4.80
C GLU A 401 -1.84 -6.83 -3.67
N GLU A 402 -1.26 -6.52 -2.53
CA GLU A 402 -1.99 -6.18 -1.31
C GLU A 402 -1.31 -5.02 -0.59
N GLY A 403 -1.97 -4.52 0.45
CA GLY A 403 -1.39 -3.61 1.43
C GLY A 403 -0.79 -2.34 0.87
N GLY A 404 0.48 -2.12 1.11
CA GLY A 404 1.15 -0.86 0.83
C GLY A 404 1.19 -0.48 -0.65
N ARG A 405 1.20 -1.44 -1.57
CA ARG A 405 1.17 -1.14 -3.01
C ARG A 405 -0.19 -0.63 -3.46
N ILE A 406 -1.27 -1.28 -2.99
CA ILE A 406 -2.64 -0.82 -3.25
C ILE A 406 -2.86 0.55 -2.62
N ALA A 407 -2.51 0.75 -1.35
CA ALA A 407 -2.67 2.03 -0.67
C ALA A 407 -1.92 3.19 -1.38
N ARG A 408 -0.70 2.94 -1.87
CA ARG A 408 0.04 3.94 -2.67
C ARG A 408 -0.62 4.23 -4.02
N MET A 409 -1.18 3.23 -4.67
CA MET A 409 -1.91 3.42 -5.93
C MET A 409 -3.23 4.17 -5.70
N GLU A 410 -3.97 3.84 -4.65
CA GLU A 410 -5.17 4.59 -4.23
C GLU A 410 -4.87 6.07 -4.01
N GLU A 411 -3.77 6.38 -3.30
CA GLU A 411 -3.33 7.76 -3.10
C GLU A 411 -2.93 8.44 -4.43
N THR A 412 -2.34 7.69 -5.34
CA THR A 412 -1.97 8.19 -6.66
C THR A 412 -3.22 8.50 -7.49
N ILE A 413 -4.18 7.60 -7.53
CA ILE A 413 -5.45 7.78 -8.23
C ILE A 413 -6.27 8.92 -7.61
N ALA A 414 -6.31 9.03 -6.28
CA ALA A 414 -7.02 10.12 -5.60
C ALA A 414 -6.58 11.52 -6.03
N ARG A 415 -5.32 11.68 -6.47
CA ARG A 415 -4.83 12.96 -7.00
C ARG A 415 -5.55 13.40 -8.28
N ALA A 416 -6.16 12.47 -9.03
CA ALA A 416 -6.98 12.79 -10.18
C ALA A 416 -8.18 13.70 -9.84
N LEU A 417 -8.71 13.62 -8.62
CA LEU A 417 -9.79 14.49 -8.15
C LEU A 417 -9.42 15.99 -8.13
N SER A 418 -8.12 16.31 -8.19
CA SER A 418 -7.59 17.68 -8.20
C SER A 418 -7.01 18.09 -9.56
N VAL A 419 -7.09 17.23 -10.57
CA VAL A 419 -6.59 17.50 -11.92
C VAL A 419 -7.60 18.39 -12.67
N ASN A 420 -7.10 19.27 -13.54
CA ASN A 420 -7.95 19.97 -14.49
C ASN A 420 -8.22 19.06 -15.70
N TRP A 421 -9.31 18.36 -15.69
CA TRP A 421 -9.67 17.33 -16.69
C TRP A 421 -9.78 17.90 -18.10
N THR A 422 -10.21 19.14 -18.26
CA THR A 422 -10.39 19.78 -19.57
C THR A 422 -9.07 19.99 -20.32
N GLU A 423 -7.94 20.04 -19.63
CA GLU A 423 -6.60 20.13 -20.26
C GLU A 423 -6.24 18.84 -21.01
N TYR A 424 -6.84 17.71 -20.65
CA TYR A 424 -6.56 16.39 -21.23
C TYR A 424 -7.63 15.94 -22.21
N ASP A 425 -8.73 16.68 -22.35
CA ASP A 425 -9.81 16.42 -23.32
C ASP A 425 -9.40 16.96 -24.70
N VAL A 426 -8.41 16.32 -25.32
CA VAL A 426 -7.83 16.75 -26.58
C VAL A 426 -8.23 15.82 -27.72
N PRO A 427 -8.58 16.36 -28.92
CA PRO A 427 -8.92 15.55 -30.09
C PRO A 427 -7.66 14.87 -30.68
N GLY A 428 -7.89 13.87 -31.51
CA GLY A 428 -6.83 13.12 -32.17
C GLY A 428 -6.33 11.93 -31.36
N SER A 429 -5.07 11.54 -31.52
CA SER A 429 -4.50 10.39 -30.78
C SER A 429 -3.49 10.85 -29.73
N TYR A 430 -3.73 10.52 -28.48
CA TYR A 430 -2.76 10.70 -27.41
C TYR A 430 -1.67 9.62 -27.51
N LYS A 431 -0.43 10.06 -27.66
CA LYS A 431 0.75 9.16 -27.64
C LYS A 431 1.32 9.15 -26.22
N TRP A 432 1.45 7.97 -25.67
CA TRP A 432 2.09 7.75 -24.36
C TRP A 432 3.54 8.25 -24.34
#